data_c31592a3109dc98ce36faa5f8d944861
#
_entry.id   c31592a3109dc98ce36faa5f8d944861
#
_cell.length_a   1.000
_cell.length_b   1.000
_cell.length_c   1.000
_cell.angle_alpha   90.00
_cell.angle_beta   90.00
_cell.angle_gamma   90.00
#
_symmetry.space_group_name_H-M   'P 1'
#
loop_
_entity.id
_entity.type
_entity.pdbx_description
1 polymer ?
#
loop_
_entity_poly.entity_id
_entity_poly.type
_entity_poly.pdbx_seq_one_letter_code
_entity_poly.pdbx_strand_id
1 'polypeptide(L)'
;MNEDENVRRLGLPGICNAVEDVIAARDILLARETGARLHLCHCSTEGVAKMMEIVKEEGLDNITAEVCPHHFILTSDDIKCDDPNYKMNPPLRTKKDVDALIRGLKDGSFKVISTDHAPHAVPEKTGSIRNAAFGIVGIETSFALSYTALVETGILTISQLIEKMSWNPAQILGSDRGTLPVSYTHLRAHETV
;
A
#
# COMPACT_ATOMS: atom_id res chain seq x y z
N MET A 1 10.94 6.87 10.63
CA MET A 1 11.50 5.60 10.06
C MET A 1 10.95 4.41 10.82
N ASN A 2 11.18 3.19 10.36
CA ASN A 2 10.87 1.99 11.15
C ASN A 2 11.70 1.97 12.46
N GLU A 3 11.17 1.39 13.54
CA GLU A 3 11.92 1.20 14.79
C GLU A 3 12.76 -0.08 14.69
N ASP A 4 14.01 0.07 14.25
CA ASP A 4 14.96 -1.02 14.05
C ASP A 4 16.41 -0.59 14.32
N GLU A 5 17.35 -1.48 14.05
CA GLU A 5 18.77 -1.20 14.23
C GLU A 5 19.27 -0.10 13.27
N ASN A 6 18.73 -0.05 12.04
CA ASN A 6 19.16 0.95 11.06
C ASN A 6 18.78 2.37 11.51
N VAL A 7 17.57 2.56 12.05
CA VAL A 7 17.15 3.88 12.55
C VAL A 7 17.99 4.32 13.74
N ARG A 8 18.35 3.38 14.63
CA ARG A 8 19.22 3.66 15.78
C ARG A 8 20.62 4.06 15.33
N ARG A 9 21.18 3.37 14.34
CA ARG A 9 22.48 3.70 13.73
C ARG A 9 22.49 5.10 13.12
N LEU A 10 21.40 5.52 12.53
CA LEU A 10 21.24 6.86 11.95
C LEU A 10 20.88 7.93 12.99
N GLY A 11 20.62 7.56 14.25
CA GLY A 11 20.22 8.48 15.30
C GLY A 11 18.87 9.14 15.07
N LEU A 12 17.97 8.50 14.31
CA LEU A 12 16.66 9.03 13.93
C LEU A 12 15.53 8.42 14.79
N PRO A 13 14.37 9.08 14.91
CA PRO A 13 13.22 8.52 15.62
C PRO A 13 12.59 7.36 14.85
N GLY A 14 12.22 6.29 15.56
CA GLY A 14 11.53 5.12 15.05
C GLY A 14 10.02 5.15 15.29
N ILE A 15 9.29 4.42 14.46
CA ILE A 15 7.85 4.12 14.57
C ILE A 15 7.73 2.60 14.55
N CYS A 16 7.38 2.00 15.69
CA CYS A 16 7.26 0.54 15.78
C CYS A 16 6.02 0.02 15.04
N ASN A 17 6.06 -1.26 14.65
CA ASN A 17 4.94 -1.92 13.98
C ASN A 17 3.66 -1.90 14.81
N ALA A 18 3.77 -2.01 16.13
CA ALA A 18 2.62 -2.02 17.04
C ALA A 18 1.73 -0.77 16.93
N VAL A 19 2.26 0.37 16.49
CA VAL A 19 1.46 1.60 16.26
C VAL A 19 0.39 1.37 15.19
N GLU A 20 0.72 0.63 14.14
CA GLU A 20 -0.20 0.25 13.06
C GLU A 20 -1.05 -0.96 13.47
N ASP A 21 -0.40 -2.00 13.98
CA ASP A 21 -1.04 -3.30 14.28
C ASP A 21 -2.20 -3.17 15.27
N VAL A 22 -2.02 -2.37 16.35
CA VAL A 22 -3.06 -2.18 17.39
C VAL A 22 -4.29 -1.47 16.83
N ILE A 23 -4.09 -0.47 15.97
CA ILE A 23 -5.20 0.26 15.36
C ILE A 23 -5.93 -0.62 14.36
N ALA A 24 -5.20 -1.33 13.50
CA ALA A 24 -5.78 -2.28 12.56
C ALA A 24 -6.58 -3.37 13.28
N ALA A 25 -6.02 -3.98 14.32
CA ALA A 25 -6.71 -4.99 15.12
C ALA A 25 -8.01 -4.47 15.75
N ARG A 26 -7.97 -3.27 16.36
CA ARG A 26 -9.16 -2.62 16.91
C ARG A 26 -10.24 -2.43 15.85
N ASP A 27 -9.88 -1.89 14.70
CA ASP A 27 -10.83 -1.53 13.67
C ASP A 27 -11.42 -2.79 12.98
N ILE A 28 -10.61 -3.84 12.78
CA ILE A 28 -11.07 -5.14 12.31
C ILE A 28 -12.09 -5.76 13.28
N LEU A 29 -11.80 -5.76 14.58
CA LEU A 29 -12.71 -6.30 15.59
C LEU A 29 -14.03 -5.53 15.64
N LEU A 30 -13.99 -4.20 15.56
CA LEU A 30 -15.19 -3.38 15.53
C LEU A 30 -16.00 -3.61 14.25
N ALA A 31 -15.35 -3.67 13.08
CA ALA A 31 -16.02 -3.92 11.81
C ALA A 31 -16.66 -5.31 11.75
N ARG A 32 -15.98 -6.32 12.32
CA ARG A 32 -16.49 -7.70 12.46
C ARG A 32 -17.75 -7.73 13.32
N GLU A 33 -17.73 -7.06 14.48
CA GLU A 33 -18.85 -7.04 15.42
C GLU A 33 -20.07 -6.27 14.89
N THR A 34 -19.81 -5.15 14.20
CA THR A 34 -20.89 -4.24 13.76
C THR A 34 -21.37 -4.50 12.34
N GLY A 35 -20.62 -5.26 11.53
CA GLY A 35 -20.87 -5.41 10.10
C GLY A 35 -20.52 -4.14 9.28
N ALA A 36 -19.87 -3.15 9.88
CA ALA A 36 -19.46 -1.93 9.19
C ALA A 36 -18.45 -2.23 8.07
N ARG A 37 -18.54 -1.45 6.97
CA ARG A 37 -17.51 -1.53 5.92
C ARG A 37 -16.24 -0.86 6.39
N LEU A 38 -15.13 -1.59 6.32
CA LEU A 38 -13.80 -1.13 6.67
C LEU A 38 -12.84 -1.30 5.48
N HIS A 39 -12.05 -0.26 5.21
CA HIS A 39 -10.89 -0.36 4.34
C HIS A 39 -9.66 0.16 5.06
N LEU A 40 -8.65 -0.71 5.26
CA LEU A 40 -7.38 -0.34 5.86
C LEU A 40 -6.45 0.20 4.78
N CYS A 41 -6.10 1.49 4.89
CA CYS A 41 -5.23 2.17 3.93
C CYS A 41 -3.75 1.86 4.19
N HIS A 42 -2.93 1.87 3.12
CA HIS A 42 -1.46 1.83 3.14
C HIS A 42 -0.84 0.89 4.18
N CYS A 43 -1.32 -0.35 4.28
CA CYS A 43 -0.79 -1.35 5.22
C CYS A 43 0.69 -1.63 4.96
N SER A 44 1.48 -1.73 6.03
CA SER A 44 2.93 -1.86 5.94
C SER A 44 3.55 -3.00 6.75
N THR A 45 2.81 -3.67 7.63
CA THR A 45 3.37 -4.62 8.60
C THR A 45 2.98 -6.08 8.35
N GLU A 46 3.83 -7.01 8.79
CA GLU A 46 3.50 -8.43 8.86
C GLU A 46 2.30 -8.70 9.79
N GLY A 47 2.15 -7.90 10.86
CA GLY A 47 1.03 -8.03 11.80
C GLY A 47 -0.31 -7.83 11.09
N VAL A 48 -0.46 -6.73 10.34
CA VAL A 48 -1.67 -6.48 9.55
C VAL A 48 -1.86 -7.52 8.46
N ALA A 49 -0.79 -7.98 7.78
CA ALA A 49 -0.90 -9.03 6.77
C ALA A 49 -1.52 -10.32 7.34
N LYS A 50 -1.09 -10.76 8.52
CA LYS A 50 -1.67 -11.92 9.22
C LYS A 50 -3.14 -11.71 9.62
N MET A 51 -3.49 -10.51 10.07
CA MET A 51 -4.90 -10.21 10.38
C MET A 51 -5.77 -10.28 9.13
N MET A 52 -5.28 -9.80 7.99
CA MET A 52 -6.00 -9.87 6.71
C MET A 52 -6.10 -11.30 6.15
N GLU A 53 -5.13 -12.19 6.44
CA GLU A 53 -5.25 -13.62 6.16
C GLU A 53 -6.46 -14.21 6.93
N ILE A 54 -6.60 -13.90 8.23
CA ILE A 54 -7.72 -14.34 9.06
C ILE A 54 -9.06 -13.77 8.55
N VAL A 55 -9.10 -12.47 8.24
CA VAL A 55 -10.28 -11.79 7.66
C VAL A 55 -10.77 -12.52 6.40
N LYS A 56 -9.85 -12.91 5.53
CA LYS A 56 -10.14 -13.67 4.32
C LYS A 56 -10.64 -15.08 4.63
N GLU A 57 -9.97 -15.81 5.54
CA GLU A 57 -10.35 -17.17 5.94
C GLU A 57 -11.74 -17.21 6.59
N GLU A 58 -12.12 -16.19 7.34
CA GLU A 58 -13.44 -16.04 7.96
C GLU A 58 -14.51 -15.54 6.97
N GLY A 59 -14.15 -15.16 5.74
CA GLY A 59 -15.08 -14.67 4.73
C GLY A 59 -15.69 -13.30 5.05
N LEU A 60 -14.95 -12.43 5.74
CA LEU A 60 -15.41 -11.08 6.12
C LEU A 60 -15.24 -10.09 4.96
N ASP A 61 -16.13 -10.17 3.97
CA ASP A 61 -16.04 -9.36 2.74
C ASP A 61 -16.27 -7.85 2.95
N ASN A 62 -16.82 -7.45 4.10
CA ASN A 62 -16.96 -6.05 4.49
C ASN A 62 -15.64 -5.41 4.94
N ILE A 63 -14.56 -6.19 5.13
CA ILE A 63 -13.24 -5.72 5.54
C ILE A 63 -12.25 -5.92 4.40
N THR A 64 -11.62 -4.85 3.98
CA THR A 64 -10.64 -4.84 2.88
C THR A 64 -9.41 -4.05 3.28
N ALA A 65 -8.29 -4.26 2.56
CA ALA A 65 -7.05 -3.54 2.81
C ALA A 65 -6.26 -3.32 1.53
N GLU A 66 -5.38 -2.32 1.57
CA GLU A 66 -4.48 -1.97 0.48
C GLU A 66 -3.02 -1.92 0.93
N VAL A 67 -2.13 -2.05 -0.04
CA VAL A 67 -0.68 -1.84 0.12
C VAL A 67 -0.18 -0.89 -0.95
N CYS A 68 0.95 -0.19 -0.68
CA CYS A 68 1.55 0.74 -1.61
C CYS A 68 2.85 0.19 -2.20
N PRO A 69 3.22 0.54 -3.45
CA PRO A 69 4.44 0.03 -4.08
C PRO A 69 5.69 0.19 -3.24
N HIS A 70 5.88 1.34 -2.61
CA HIS A 70 7.03 1.58 -1.76
C HIS A 70 7.11 0.66 -0.54
N HIS A 71 5.95 0.15 -0.03
CA HIS A 71 5.92 -0.78 1.11
C HIS A 71 6.21 -2.25 0.74
N PHE A 72 6.09 -2.64 -0.54
CA PHE A 72 6.45 -4.00 -0.97
C PHE A 72 7.68 -4.07 -1.87
N ILE A 73 8.33 -2.92 -2.16
CA ILE A 73 9.55 -2.86 -2.96
C ILE A 73 10.75 -2.46 -2.12
N LEU A 74 10.59 -1.45 -1.25
CA LEU A 74 11.66 -0.90 -0.44
C LEU A 74 11.59 -1.40 1.00
N THR A 75 12.74 -1.38 1.65
CA THR A 75 12.90 -1.74 3.07
C THR A 75 13.53 -0.58 3.86
N SER A 76 13.49 -0.67 5.17
CA SER A 76 14.23 0.25 6.04
C SER A 76 15.74 0.22 5.77
N ASP A 77 16.27 -0.92 5.29
CA ASP A 77 17.70 -1.05 4.97
C ASP A 77 18.12 -0.25 3.73
N ASP A 78 17.17 0.19 2.89
CA ASP A 78 17.46 1.05 1.73
C ASP A 78 17.81 2.48 2.15
N ILE A 79 17.46 2.89 3.36
CA ILE A 79 17.76 4.19 3.92
C ILE A 79 19.19 4.22 4.45
N LYS A 80 20.11 4.73 3.64
CA LYS A 80 21.55 4.71 3.97
C LYS A 80 22.01 5.90 4.80
N CYS A 81 21.28 7.02 4.75
CA CYS A 81 21.59 8.27 5.44
C CYS A 81 20.30 9.01 5.83
N ASP A 82 20.45 10.13 6.52
CA ASP A 82 19.34 11.02 6.85
C ASP A 82 18.87 11.80 5.60
N ASP A 83 18.08 11.13 4.75
CA ASP A 83 17.51 11.69 3.52
C ASP A 83 15.99 11.88 3.68
N PRO A 84 15.49 13.13 3.69
CA PRO A 84 14.08 13.44 3.87
C PRO A 84 13.14 12.80 2.83
N ASN A 85 13.63 12.38 1.67
CA ASN A 85 12.83 11.70 0.66
C ASN A 85 12.30 10.33 1.14
N TYR A 86 12.97 9.71 2.10
CA TYR A 86 12.51 8.46 2.73
C TYR A 86 11.51 8.66 3.88
N LYS A 87 10.99 9.89 4.07
CA LYS A 87 9.96 10.13 5.09
C LYS A 87 8.56 9.98 4.51
N MET A 88 7.92 8.85 4.80
CA MET A 88 6.49 8.60 4.58
C MET A 88 5.88 7.95 5.81
N ASN A 89 4.57 7.88 5.88
CA ASN A 89 3.83 7.23 6.96
C ASN A 89 2.69 6.37 6.38
N PRO A 90 2.69 5.07 6.64
CA PRO A 90 3.67 4.28 7.42
C PRO A 90 5.10 4.31 6.87
N PRO A 91 6.12 4.10 7.71
CA PRO A 91 7.50 4.07 7.24
C PRO A 91 7.82 2.79 6.47
N LEU A 92 8.89 2.81 5.69
CA LEU A 92 9.45 1.59 5.11
C LEU A 92 9.83 0.62 6.23
N ARG A 93 9.37 -0.61 6.11
CA ARG A 93 9.52 -1.65 7.13
C ARG A 93 10.70 -2.60 6.81
N THR A 94 10.81 -3.68 7.59
CA THR A 94 11.82 -4.70 7.37
C THR A 94 11.49 -5.60 6.18
N LYS A 95 12.48 -6.35 5.70
CA LYS A 95 12.28 -7.37 4.65
C LYS A 95 11.19 -8.38 5.01
N LYS A 96 11.06 -8.72 6.29
CA LYS A 96 10.03 -9.64 6.79
C LYS A 96 8.62 -9.09 6.56
N ASP A 97 8.42 -7.80 6.80
CA ASP A 97 7.16 -7.12 6.54
C ASP A 97 6.86 -7.10 5.04
N VAL A 98 7.84 -6.68 4.23
CA VAL A 98 7.75 -6.68 2.76
C VAL A 98 7.31 -8.04 2.22
N ASP A 99 7.95 -9.14 2.68
CA ASP A 99 7.61 -10.50 2.25
C ASP A 99 6.18 -10.90 2.66
N ALA A 100 5.70 -10.44 3.80
CA ALA A 100 4.34 -10.68 4.24
C ALA A 100 3.31 -9.95 3.36
N LEU A 101 3.57 -8.69 3.01
CA LEU A 101 2.72 -7.93 2.10
C LEU A 101 2.65 -8.58 0.71
N ILE A 102 3.78 -9.02 0.18
CA ILE A 102 3.83 -9.73 -1.12
C ILE A 102 3.03 -11.03 -1.08
N ARG A 103 3.14 -11.82 0.01
CA ARG A 103 2.32 -13.02 0.17
C ARG A 103 0.84 -12.68 0.19
N GLY A 104 0.43 -11.67 0.95
CA GLY A 104 -0.96 -11.22 1.03
C GLY A 104 -1.51 -10.66 -0.28
N LEU A 105 -0.67 -10.04 -1.12
CA LEU A 105 -1.04 -9.69 -2.49
C LEU A 105 -1.27 -10.93 -3.36
N LYS A 106 -0.38 -11.91 -3.25
CA LYS A 106 -0.43 -13.16 -4.02
C LYS A 106 -1.65 -14.01 -3.67
N ASP A 107 -1.93 -14.17 -2.39
CA ASP A 107 -3.04 -15.01 -1.91
C ASP A 107 -4.40 -14.30 -1.93
N GLY A 108 -4.43 -12.97 -2.14
CA GLY A 108 -5.65 -12.17 -2.23
C GLY A 108 -6.16 -11.63 -0.89
N SER A 109 -5.41 -11.76 0.21
CA SER A 109 -5.70 -11.10 1.48
C SER A 109 -5.66 -9.58 1.34
N PHE A 110 -4.71 -9.05 0.57
CA PHE A 110 -4.74 -7.67 0.09
C PHE A 110 -5.41 -7.58 -1.29
N LYS A 111 -6.55 -6.89 -1.35
CA LYS A 111 -7.35 -6.75 -2.58
C LYS A 111 -6.92 -5.56 -3.44
N VAL A 112 -6.19 -4.59 -2.90
CA VAL A 112 -5.89 -3.30 -3.56
C VAL A 112 -4.40 -2.97 -3.49
N ILE A 113 -3.91 -2.37 -4.56
CA ILE A 113 -2.65 -1.64 -4.62
C ILE A 113 -2.98 -0.18 -4.86
N SER A 114 -2.64 0.69 -3.90
CA SER A 114 -2.81 2.14 -3.97
C SER A 114 -1.47 2.85 -4.08
N THR A 115 -1.47 4.14 -4.34
CA THR A 115 -0.22 4.90 -4.53
C THR A 115 0.26 5.60 -3.27
N ASP A 116 -0.66 5.99 -2.40
CA ASP A 116 -0.39 6.95 -1.32
C ASP A 116 0.38 8.20 -1.82
N HIS A 117 -0.03 8.72 -3.00
CA HIS A 117 0.64 9.83 -3.65
C HIS A 117 0.48 11.12 -2.83
N ALA A 118 1.52 11.51 -2.13
CA ALA A 118 1.57 12.69 -1.28
C ALA A 118 2.79 13.57 -1.63
N PRO A 119 2.70 14.36 -2.71
CA PRO A 119 3.79 15.23 -3.15
C PRO A 119 3.95 16.42 -2.21
N HIS A 120 5.18 16.83 -2.02
CA HIS A 120 5.55 18.00 -1.25
C HIS A 120 6.51 18.90 -2.04
N ALA A 121 6.46 20.20 -1.79
CA ALA A 121 7.41 21.13 -2.36
C ALA A 121 8.83 20.87 -1.84
N VAL A 122 9.84 21.21 -2.66
CA VAL A 122 11.25 20.97 -2.31
C VAL A 122 11.63 21.48 -0.91
N PRO A 123 11.22 22.68 -0.45
CA PRO A 123 11.54 23.14 0.91
C PRO A 123 11.01 22.25 2.02
N GLU A 124 9.89 21.55 1.80
CA GLU A 124 9.27 20.66 2.80
C GLU A 124 9.97 19.29 2.87
N LYS A 125 10.74 18.94 1.83
CA LYS A 125 11.51 17.69 1.72
C LYS A 125 13.02 17.95 1.73
N THR A 126 13.48 18.92 2.51
CA THR A 126 14.90 19.25 2.70
C THR A 126 15.33 19.10 4.15
N GLY A 127 16.65 19.00 4.37
CA GLY A 127 17.22 18.85 5.69
C GLY A 127 17.16 17.43 6.24
N SER A 128 16.66 17.25 7.45
CA SER A 128 16.59 15.96 8.13
C SER A 128 15.21 15.34 8.02
N ILE A 129 15.16 14.00 7.96
CA ILE A 129 13.94 13.21 8.12
C ILE A 129 13.12 13.65 9.34
N ARG A 130 13.75 14.11 10.44
CA ARG A 130 13.04 14.58 11.64
C ARG A 130 12.02 15.67 11.31
N ASN A 131 12.40 16.63 10.50
CA ASN A 131 11.64 17.86 10.27
C ASN A 131 10.90 17.89 8.92
N ALA A 132 11.25 17.00 7.99
CA ALA A 132 10.62 16.94 6.69
C ALA A 132 9.14 16.54 6.77
N ALA A 133 8.35 16.89 5.78
CA ALA A 133 6.98 16.43 5.63
C ALA A 133 6.90 14.92 5.34
N PHE A 134 5.82 14.28 5.80
CA PHE A 134 5.51 12.90 5.44
C PHE A 134 4.88 12.84 4.05
N GLY A 135 5.40 12.01 3.18
CA GLY A 135 4.83 11.75 1.86
C GLY A 135 5.86 11.30 0.83
N ILE A 136 5.37 10.63 -0.18
CA ILE A 136 6.13 10.13 -1.32
C ILE A 136 5.30 10.30 -2.60
N VAL A 137 5.95 10.54 -3.73
CA VAL A 137 5.30 10.54 -5.03
C VAL A 137 5.08 9.10 -5.51
N GLY A 138 3.97 8.83 -6.18
CA GLY A 138 3.62 7.45 -6.56
C GLY A 138 2.81 7.31 -7.86
N ILE A 139 1.97 8.27 -8.23
CA ILE A 139 1.03 8.12 -9.35
C ILE A 139 1.73 7.74 -10.67
N GLU A 140 2.80 8.41 -11.03
CA GLU A 140 3.50 8.21 -12.31
C GLU A 140 4.23 6.86 -12.37
N THR A 141 4.67 6.32 -11.23
CA THR A 141 5.55 5.16 -11.17
C THR A 141 4.86 3.90 -10.67
N SER A 142 3.70 4.01 -10.02
CA SER A 142 3.07 2.89 -9.31
C SER A 142 2.80 1.68 -10.18
N PHE A 143 2.27 1.87 -11.41
CA PHE A 143 2.00 0.76 -12.32
C PHE A 143 3.30 0.08 -12.77
N ALA A 144 4.29 0.85 -13.24
CA ALA A 144 5.55 0.31 -13.73
C ALA A 144 6.33 -0.43 -12.63
N LEU A 145 6.40 0.15 -11.44
CA LEU A 145 7.06 -0.48 -10.28
C LEU A 145 6.33 -1.76 -9.84
N SER A 146 5.00 -1.73 -9.79
CA SER A 146 4.21 -2.92 -9.43
C SER A 146 4.31 -4.02 -10.49
N TYR A 147 4.34 -3.65 -11.77
CA TYR A 147 4.54 -4.58 -12.88
C TYR A 147 5.89 -5.29 -12.75
N THR A 148 6.97 -4.52 -12.60
CA THR A 148 8.32 -5.08 -12.44
C THR A 148 8.44 -5.96 -11.20
N ALA A 149 7.91 -5.51 -10.07
CA ALA A 149 8.06 -6.24 -8.81
C ALA A 149 7.17 -7.49 -8.72
N LEU A 150 5.99 -7.50 -9.33
CA LEU A 150 4.99 -8.54 -9.11
C LEU A 150 4.70 -9.38 -10.36
N VAL A 151 4.71 -8.79 -11.57
CA VAL A 151 4.38 -9.51 -12.80
C VAL A 151 5.62 -10.13 -13.44
N GLU A 152 6.70 -9.38 -13.63
CA GLU A 152 7.95 -9.91 -14.20
C GLU A 152 8.57 -11.01 -13.31
N THR A 153 8.33 -10.95 -12.01
CA THR A 153 8.76 -11.98 -11.06
C THR A 153 7.83 -13.20 -10.97
N GLY A 154 6.69 -13.16 -11.66
CA GLY A 154 5.70 -14.25 -11.67
C GLY A 154 4.87 -14.39 -10.37
N ILE A 155 4.84 -13.36 -9.53
CA ILE A 155 4.03 -13.34 -8.31
C ILE A 155 2.56 -13.15 -8.64
N LEU A 156 2.25 -12.21 -9.56
CA LEU A 156 0.92 -11.94 -10.10
C LEU A 156 0.93 -12.04 -11.63
N THR A 157 -0.23 -12.31 -12.22
CA THR A 157 -0.47 -12.06 -13.65
C THR A 157 -0.76 -10.57 -13.88
N ILE A 158 -0.63 -10.10 -15.13
CA ILE A 158 -1.00 -8.74 -15.49
C ILE A 158 -2.49 -8.44 -15.20
N SER A 159 -3.37 -9.42 -15.41
CA SER A 159 -4.79 -9.27 -15.11
C SER A 159 -5.04 -9.09 -13.62
N GLN A 160 -4.36 -9.84 -12.77
CA GLN A 160 -4.44 -9.68 -11.31
C GLN A 160 -3.90 -8.33 -10.84
N LEU A 161 -2.84 -7.82 -11.47
CA LEU A 161 -2.33 -6.49 -11.17
C LEU A 161 -3.37 -5.40 -11.50
N ILE A 162 -3.95 -5.45 -12.70
CA ILE A 162 -4.99 -4.50 -13.13
C ILE A 162 -6.23 -4.61 -12.23
N GLU A 163 -6.63 -5.83 -11.86
CA GLU A 163 -7.72 -6.05 -10.92
C GLU A 163 -7.48 -5.32 -9.59
N LYS A 164 -6.28 -5.46 -9.01
CA LYS A 164 -5.91 -4.82 -7.75
C LYS A 164 -5.75 -3.29 -7.84
N MET A 165 -5.38 -2.75 -8.98
CA MET A 165 -5.16 -1.32 -9.16
C MET A 165 -6.36 -0.57 -9.74
N SER A 166 -7.36 -1.26 -10.28
CA SER A 166 -8.49 -0.63 -10.97
C SER A 166 -9.85 -1.23 -10.57
N TRP A 167 -10.09 -2.50 -10.83
CA TRP A 167 -11.38 -3.13 -10.61
C TRP A 167 -11.76 -3.20 -9.12
N ASN A 168 -10.91 -3.76 -8.28
CA ASN A 168 -11.20 -3.91 -6.86
C ASN A 168 -11.40 -2.57 -6.14
N PRO A 169 -10.56 -1.54 -6.35
CA PRO A 169 -10.83 -0.21 -5.81
C PRO A 169 -12.20 0.35 -6.21
N ALA A 170 -12.57 0.20 -7.48
CA ALA A 170 -13.87 0.66 -7.97
C ALA A 170 -15.03 -0.06 -7.27
N GLN A 171 -14.95 -1.38 -7.08
CA GLN A 171 -15.97 -2.16 -6.36
C GLN A 171 -16.07 -1.74 -4.90
N ILE A 172 -14.93 -1.53 -4.22
CA ILE A 172 -14.89 -1.10 -2.82
C ILE A 172 -15.54 0.28 -2.66
N LEU A 173 -15.33 1.19 -3.61
CA LEU A 173 -15.93 2.52 -3.62
C LEU A 173 -17.40 2.53 -4.09
N GLY A 174 -17.94 1.40 -4.57
CA GLY A 174 -19.27 1.32 -5.16
C GLY A 174 -19.40 2.10 -6.48
N SER A 175 -18.29 2.22 -7.22
CA SER A 175 -18.23 2.92 -8.50
C SER A 175 -18.45 1.95 -9.66
N ASP A 176 -19.08 2.45 -10.74
CA ASP A 176 -19.25 1.76 -12.01
C ASP A 176 -17.98 1.79 -12.89
N ARG A 177 -16.88 2.34 -12.35
CA ARG A 177 -15.57 2.48 -13.02
C ARG A 177 -14.72 1.21 -12.88
N GLY A 178 -13.49 1.27 -13.37
CA GLY A 178 -12.50 0.20 -13.22
C GLY A 178 -12.47 -0.83 -14.35
N THR A 179 -13.29 -0.67 -15.38
CA THR A 179 -13.31 -1.49 -16.61
C THR A 179 -13.26 -0.61 -17.86
N LEU A 180 -12.99 -1.23 -19.00
CA LEU A 180 -13.01 -0.58 -20.32
C LEU A 180 -13.94 -1.33 -21.28
N PRO A 181 -15.25 -1.48 -20.98
CA PRO A 181 -16.19 -2.08 -21.93
C PRO A 181 -16.36 -1.18 -23.16
N VAL A 182 -16.84 -1.76 -24.24
CA VAL A 182 -17.12 -1.02 -25.47
C VAL A 182 -18.09 0.14 -25.17
N SER A 183 -17.71 1.34 -25.59
CA SER A 183 -18.48 2.58 -25.41
C SER A 183 -18.63 3.08 -23.98
N TYR A 184 -17.93 2.49 -23.02
CA TYR A 184 -17.95 2.90 -21.61
C TYR A 184 -17.23 4.23 -21.35
N THR A 185 -16.12 4.45 -22.04
CA THR A 185 -15.36 5.70 -21.98
C THR A 185 -15.46 6.41 -23.33
N HIS A 186 -15.34 7.73 -23.33
CA HIS A 186 -15.32 8.52 -24.57
C HIS A 186 -14.02 8.37 -25.38
N LEU A 187 -13.20 7.38 -25.08
CA LEU A 187 -11.96 7.10 -25.84
C LEU A 187 -12.22 6.85 -27.32
N ARG A 188 -13.44 6.46 -27.68
CA ARG A 188 -13.86 6.20 -29.06
C ARG A 188 -14.61 7.35 -29.73
N ALA A 189 -14.85 8.44 -29.01
CA ALA A 189 -15.65 9.54 -29.54
C ALA A 189 -15.07 10.20 -30.81
N HIS A 190 -13.79 9.99 -31.05
CA HIS A 190 -13.07 10.60 -32.17
C HIS A 190 -12.73 9.61 -33.30
N GLU A 191 -13.13 8.35 -33.18
CA GLU A 191 -12.82 7.32 -34.17
C GLU A 191 -13.81 7.32 -35.35
N THR A 192 -14.89 8.05 -35.25
CA THR A 192 -16.00 8.04 -36.20
C THR A 192 -16.07 9.31 -37.03
N VAL A 193 -15.03 10.09 -37.11
CA VAL A 193 -14.97 11.29 -37.95
C VAL A 193 -14.16 11.02 -39.19
#